data_7fd4d6142aeef364ffcec3f4af539bee
#
_entry.id   7fd4d6142aeef364ffcec3f4af539bee
#
_cell.length_a   1.000
_cell.length_b   1.000
_cell.length_c   1.000
_cell.angle_alpha   90.00
_cell.angle_beta   90.00
_cell.angle_gamma   90.00
#
_symmetry.space_group_name_H-M   'P 1'
#
loop_
_entity.id
_entity.type
_entity.pdbx_description
1 polymer ?
#
loop_
_entity_poly.entity_id
_entity_poly.type
_entity_poly.pdbx_seq_one_letter_code
_entity_poly.pdbx_strand_id
1 'polypeptide(L)'
;MPARGSGGGQGGPASPIAVGSDDAGRVTTRRERVAGILQRAGALVVLLAVVIVASIVFGARFASVDNFLNILEASSFLGLVAVGMTFVIIGGGIDLSVGSLLALSAVLAAYGSQYGSVVAVALPLFVCGLIGLLNGVLIARARMAAFIVTLATLLFARGLAFAVSDEGNRIFHIEPGLDVTALGQGSLLGIRLPVVIAAMVFLAGWLALTRSRYGTAVTAIGGNEDAARLMGLPIARVKVTMYLVSGLLAGLAGLLVAARSSSGQSTIGVGLELQAIAAVVIGGTLLTGGAGSIAGTLAGVLLLNVINNVINQVGTLSSYTQQVVSGIFLIVVVLIQRYLSREQRL
;
A
#
# COMPACT_ATOMS: atom_id res chain seq x y z
N MET A 1 -18.01 -23.02 81.69
CA MET A 1 -19.48 -23.11 81.83
C MET A 1 -20.10 -21.79 81.36
N PRO A 2 -21.28 -21.81 80.79
CA PRO A 2 -21.89 -22.53 79.68
C PRO A 2 -22.26 -21.53 78.57
N ALA A 3 -22.83 -21.71 77.42
CA ALA A 3 -23.80 -22.62 76.87
C ALA A 3 -23.95 -22.31 75.34
N ARG A 4 -24.07 -23.33 74.60
CA ARG A 4 -25.01 -23.64 73.47
C ARG A 4 -25.76 -22.46 72.78
N GLY A 5 -25.64 -22.53 71.44
CA GLY A 5 -26.60 -21.91 70.49
C GLY A 5 -26.40 -22.52 69.10
N SER A 6 -27.15 -23.61 68.82
CA SER A 6 -27.34 -24.27 67.57
C SER A 6 -28.20 -23.44 66.62
N GLY A 7 -27.82 -23.24 65.39
CA GLY A 7 -28.65 -22.67 64.35
C GLY A 7 -28.31 -23.25 63.01
N GLY A 8 -29.01 -24.31 62.63
CA GLY A 8 -28.95 -24.89 61.26
C GLY A 8 -29.60 -23.93 60.27
N GLY A 9 -28.87 -23.63 59.22
CA GLY A 9 -29.32 -22.91 58.02
C GLY A 9 -29.25 -23.83 56.80
N GLN A 10 -30.42 -24.25 56.36
CA GLN A 10 -30.68 -25.11 55.22
C GLN A 10 -30.07 -24.54 53.93
N GLY A 11 -29.31 -25.36 53.23
CA GLY A 11 -28.85 -25.08 51.88
C GLY A 11 -30.04 -25.10 50.92
N GLY A 12 -30.36 -23.94 50.37
CA GLY A 12 -31.27 -23.88 49.23
C GLY A 12 -30.54 -24.30 47.95
N PRO A 13 -31.22 -24.91 46.98
CA PRO A 13 -30.59 -25.35 45.74
C PRO A 13 -30.18 -24.13 44.92
N ALA A 14 -28.90 -24.16 44.43
CA ALA A 14 -28.38 -23.17 43.51
C ALA A 14 -29.23 -23.12 42.24
N SER A 15 -29.76 -21.95 41.93
CA SER A 15 -30.48 -21.69 40.70
C SER A 15 -29.53 -21.90 39.52
N PRO A 16 -29.94 -22.61 38.46
CA PRO A 16 -29.11 -22.69 37.25
C PRO A 16 -28.98 -21.32 36.64
N ILE A 17 -27.75 -20.87 36.41
CA ILE A 17 -27.41 -19.69 35.63
C ILE A 17 -28.01 -19.92 34.23
N ALA A 18 -29.08 -19.20 33.92
CA ALA A 18 -29.62 -19.17 32.57
C ALA A 18 -28.55 -18.53 31.67
N VAL A 19 -27.83 -19.39 30.93
CA VAL A 19 -27.04 -18.95 29.77
C VAL A 19 -28.02 -18.46 28.74
N GLY A 20 -28.18 -17.16 28.68
CA GLY A 20 -29.05 -16.51 27.71
C GLY A 20 -28.56 -16.83 26.29
N SER A 21 -29.32 -17.63 25.59
CA SER A 21 -29.17 -17.95 24.17
C SER A 21 -29.67 -16.79 23.30
N ASP A 22 -29.12 -15.58 23.52
CA ASP A 22 -29.49 -14.39 22.74
C ASP A 22 -28.50 -14.04 21.61
N ASP A 23 -27.79 -15.03 21.06
CA ASP A 23 -26.90 -14.82 19.91
C ASP A 23 -27.39 -15.53 18.62
N ALA A 24 -28.67 -15.88 18.57
CA ALA A 24 -29.28 -16.41 17.35
C ALA A 24 -29.86 -15.25 16.52
N GLY A 25 -29.06 -14.75 15.54
CA GLY A 25 -29.60 -14.00 14.41
C GLY A 25 -29.69 -12.50 14.58
N ARG A 26 -28.60 -11.79 14.76
CA ARG A 26 -28.52 -10.36 14.37
C ARG A 26 -28.81 -10.28 12.87
N VAL A 27 -30.04 -10.05 12.50
CA VAL A 27 -30.43 -9.64 11.15
C VAL A 27 -29.77 -8.29 10.91
N THR A 28 -28.63 -8.29 10.17
CA THR A 28 -27.97 -7.06 9.78
C THR A 28 -28.98 -6.16 9.13
N THR A 29 -29.21 -5.00 9.72
CA THR A 29 -30.18 -4.04 9.20
C THR A 29 -29.75 -3.60 7.79
N ARG A 30 -30.71 -3.21 6.96
CA ARG A 30 -30.42 -2.69 5.60
C ARG A 30 -29.37 -1.56 5.65
N ARG A 31 -29.37 -0.74 6.73
CA ARG A 31 -28.36 0.31 6.99
C ARG A 31 -26.96 -0.26 7.20
N GLU A 32 -26.80 -1.34 7.96
CA GLU A 32 -25.49 -1.97 8.20
C GLU A 32 -24.93 -2.62 6.93
N ARG A 33 -25.80 -3.23 6.11
CA ARG A 33 -25.37 -3.74 4.78
C ARG A 33 -24.94 -2.61 3.85
N VAL A 34 -25.70 -1.52 3.79
CA VAL A 34 -25.37 -0.35 2.96
C VAL A 34 -24.10 0.31 3.47
N ALA A 35 -23.93 0.49 4.78
CA ALA A 35 -22.69 1.02 5.37
C ALA A 35 -21.48 0.13 5.06
N GLY A 36 -21.62 -1.19 5.16
CA GLY A 36 -20.55 -2.14 4.81
C GLY A 36 -20.21 -2.15 3.31
N ILE A 37 -21.19 -1.95 2.44
CA ILE A 37 -20.99 -1.80 0.99
C ILE A 37 -20.34 -0.44 0.68
N LEU A 38 -20.83 0.65 1.27
CA LEU A 38 -20.23 1.98 1.11
C LEU A 38 -18.79 2.02 1.60
N GLN A 39 -18.47 1.34 2.69
CA GLN A 39 -17.12 1.29 3.23
C GLN A 39 -16.15 0.51 2.33
N ARG A 40 -16.65 -0.56 1.68
CA ARG A 40 -15.86 -1.36 0.72
C ARG A 40 -15.81 -0.76 -0.69
N ALA A 41 -16.87 -0.07 -1.09
CA ALA A 41 -17.01 0.54 -2.41
C ALA A 41 -16.81 2.06 -2.40
N GLY A 42 -16.61 2.69 -1.25
CA GLY A 42 -16.56 4.16 -1.11
C GLY A 42 -15.52 4.81 -2.01
N ALA A 43 -14.32 4.25 -2.05
CA ALA A 43 -13.27 4.73 -2.94
C ALA A 43 -13.66 4.61 -4.42
N LEU A 44 -14.35 3.53 -4.80
CA LEU A 44 -14.82 3.32 -6.17
C LEU A 44 -15.94 4.28 -6.55
N VAL A 45 -16.87 4.54 -5.63
CA VAL A 45 -17.97 5.49 -5.84
C VAL A 45 -17.42 6.91 -6.04
N VAL A 46 -16.47 7.32 -5.18
CA VAL A 46 -15.80 8.64 -5.30
C VAL A 46 -15.00 8.71 -6.60
N LEU A 47 -14.25 7.65 -6.95
CA LEU A 47 -13.52 7.57 -8.23
C LEU A 47 -14.45 7.78 -9.42
N LEU A 48 -15.57 7.05 -9.48
CA LEU A 48 -16.54 7.18 -10.56
C LEU A 48 -17.15 8.59 -10.61
N ALA A 49 -17.50 9.16 -9.46
CA ALA A 49 -18.02 10.52 -9.38
C ALA A 49 -17.02 11.55 -9.91
N VAL A 50 -15.74 11.46 -9.50
CA VAL A 50 -14.68 12.36 -9.97
C VAL A 50 -14.46 12.20 -11.47
N VAL A 51 -14.43 10.96 -12.00
CA VAL A 51 -14.28 10.70 -13.43
C VAL A 51 -15.45 11.30 -14.24
N ILE A 52 -16.70 11.14 -13.76
CA ILE A 52 -17.88 11.70 -14.42
C ILE A 52 -17.81 13.23 -14.42
N VAL A 53 -17.56 13.85 -13.27
CA VAL A 53 -17.46 15.31 -13.15
C VAL A 53 -16.34 15.85 -14.03
N ALA A 54 -15.16 15.23 -14.01
CA ALA A 54 -14.03 15.65 -14.84
C ALA A 54 -14.34 15.51 -16.34
N SER A 55 -15.04 14.44 -16.73
CA SER A 55 -15.46 14.23 -18.12
C SER A 55 -16.44 15.31 -18.59
N ILE A 56 -17.34 15.76 -17.72
CA ILE A 56 -18.29 16.84 -18.03
C ILE A 56 -17.56 18.21 -18.11
N VAL A 57 -16.67 18.50 -17.15
CA VAL A 57 -15.99 19.80 -17.04
C VAL A 57 -14.94 20.00 -18.13
N PHE A 58 -14.12 18.96 -18.39
CA PHE A 58 -13.00 19.07 -19.34
C PHE A 58 -13.30 18.46 -20.72
N GLY A 59 -14.46 17.81 -20.89
CA GLY A 59 -14.89 17.24 -22.15
C GLY A 59 -13.88 16.28 -22.77
N ALA A 60 -13.64 16.38 -24.06
CA ALA A 60 -12.75 15.48 -24.81
C ALA A 60 -11.28 15.50 -24.33
N ARG A 61 -10.83 16.55 -23.65
CA ARG A 61 -9.46 16.58 -23.08
C ARG A 61 -9.29 15.53 -22.00
N PHE A 62 -10.29 15.36 -21.14
CA PHE A 62 -10.27 14.34 -20.10
C PHE A 62 -10.76 12.99 -20.61
N ALA A 63 -11.89 12.96 -21.34
CA ALA A 63 -12.58 11.75 -21.80
C ALA A 63 -11.95 11.13 -23.06
N SER A 64 -10.64 11.32 -23.30
CA SER A 64 -9.92 10.67 -24.41
C SER A 64 -9.27 9.35 -23.96
N VAL A 65 -9.15 8.40 -24.89
CA VAL A 65 -8.47 7.11 -24.66
C VAL A 65 -7.03 7.34 -24.24
N ASP A 66 -6.31 8.26 -24.86
CA ASP A 66 -4.93 8.59 -24.55
C ASP A 66 -4.77 9.09 -23.11
N ASN A 67 -5.69 9.94 -22.65
CA ASN A 67 -5.66 10.44 -21.28
C ASN A 67 -5.90 9.30 -20.26
N PHE A 68 -6.85 8.41 -20.54
CA PHE A 68 -7.06 7.24 -19.67
C PHE A 68 -5.84 6.32 -19.65
N LEU A 69 -5.18 6.09 -20.78
CA LEU A 69 -3.93 5.31 -20.83
C LEU A 69 -2.80 6.00 -20.06
N ASN A 70 -2.70 7.32 -20.11
CA ASN A 70 -1.74 8.09 -19.31
C ASN A 70 -2.03 8.00 -17.81
N ILE A 71 -3.30 8.06 -17.38
CA ILE A 71 -3.70 7.85 -15.99
C ILE A 71 -3.34 6.45 -15.53
N LEU A 72 -3.62 5.42 -16.34
CA LEU A 72 -3.28 4.04 -16.00
C LEU A 72 -1.77 3.84 -15.88
N GLU A 73 -0.98 4.43 -16.79
CA GLU A 73 0.48 4.36 -16.73
C GLU A 73 1.03 5.05 -15.47
N ALA A 74 0.59 6.27 -15.17
CA ALA A 74 0.99 6.95 -13.93
C ALA A 74 0.57 6.17 -12.68
N SER A 75 -0.62 5.54 -12.74
CA SER A 75 -1.14 4.70 -11.66
C SER A 75 -0.34 3.41 -11.48
N SER A 76 0.32 2.90 -12.52
CA SER A 76 1.07 1.66 -12.43
C SER A 76 2.27 1.77 -11.49
N PHE A 77 3.01 2.87 -11.51
CA PHE A 77 4.19 3.07 -10.66
C PHE A 77 3.80 3.18 -9.17
N LEU A 78 2.83 4.04 -8.85
CA LEU A 78 2.29 4.16 -7.49
C LEU A 78 1.60 2.85 -7.07
N GLY A 79 0.93 2.18 -8.00
CA GLY A 79 0.21 0.93 -7.76
C GLY A 79 1.11 -0.21 -7.31
N LEU A 80 2.28 -0.37 -7.94
CA LEU A 80 3.27 -1.38 -7.54
C LEU A 80 3.69 -1.18 -6.08
N VAL A 81 4.05 0.05 -5.72
CA VAL A 81 4.42 0.41 -4.35
C VAL A 81 3.25 0.19 -3.39
N ALA A 82 2.04 0.59 -3.78
CA ALA A 82 0.83 0.48 -2.96
C ALA A 82 0.42 -0.98 -2.69
N VAL A 83 0.67 -1.92 -3.62
CA VAL A 83 0.45 -3.36 -3.36
C VAL A 83 1.36 -3.84 -2.23
N GLY A 84 2.66 -3.51 -2.26
CA GLY A 84 3.60 -3.83 -1.17
C GLY A 84 3.16 -3.21 0.16
N MET A 85 2.84 -1.92 0.14
CA MET A 85 2.36 -1.17 1.29
C MET A 85 1.06 -1.75 1.87
N THR A 86 0.17 -2.30 1.03
CA THR A 86 -1.07 -2.95 1.49
C THR A 86 -0.77 -4.14 2.39
N PHE A 87 0.16 -5.02 2.02
CA PHE A 87 0.56 -6.14 2.88
C PHE A 87 1.19 -5.66 4.19
N VAL A 88 2.05 -4.64 4.12
CA VAL A 88 2.73 -4.09 5.30
C VAL A 88 1.71 -3.48 6.26
N ILE A 89 0.76 -2.67 5.77
CA ILE A 89 -0.27 -2.02 6.62
C ILE A 89 -1.24 -3.06 7.17
N ILE A 90 -1.74 -4.01 6.36
CA ILE A 90 -2.60 -5.09 6.87
C ILE A 90 -1.87 -5.89 7.97
N GLY A 91 -0.57 -6.11 7.84
CA GLY A 91 0.27 -6.77 8.85
C GLY A 91 0.62 -5.92 10.07
N GLY A 92 0.06 -4.70 10.20
CA GLY A 92 0.27 -3.80 11.34
C GLY A 92 1.57 -3.01 11.31
N GLY A 93 2.20 -2.86 10.13
CA GLY A 93 3.43 -2.09 9.93
C GLY A 93 3.25 -0.89 9.00
N ILE A 94 4.31 -0.11 8.85
CA ILE A 94 4.41 0.98 7.86
C ILE A 94 5.82 0.89 7.25
N ASP A 95 5.92 1.10 5.94
CA ASP A 95 7.21 1.14 5.23
C ASP A 95 7.43 2.51 4.58
N LEU A 96 8.20 3.35 5.25
CA LEU A 96 8.54 4.68 4.74
C LEU A 96 9.67 4.68 3.71
N SER A 97 10.40 3.56 3.57
CA SER A 97 11.56 3.50 2.69
C SER A 97 11.22 3.44 1.19
N VAL A 98 9.96 3.10 0.84
CA VAL A 98 9.55 2.76 -0.52
C VAL A 98 9.81 3.87 -1.56
N GLY A 99 9.61 5.15 -1.19
CA GLY A 99 9.89 6.28 -2.09
C GLY A 99 11.38 6.45 -2.40
N SER A 100 12.22 6.27 -1.38
CA SER A 100 13.69 6.31 -1.55
C SER A 100 14.23 5.07 -2.25
N LEU A 101 13.63 3.89 -2.02
CA LEU A 101 13.96 2.67 -2.76
C LEU A 101 13.62 2.79 -4.25
N LEU A 102 12.48 3.43 -4.58
CA LEU A 102 12.14 3.73 -5.97
C LEU A 102 13.20 4.61 -6.63
N ALA A 103 13.63 5.69 -5.97
CA ALA A 103 14.66 6.57 -6.51
C ALA A 103 16.02 5.85 -6.66
N LEU A 104 16.43 5.11 -5.63
CA LEU A 104 17.67 4.31 -5.67
C LEU A 104 17.61 3.30 -6.81
N SER A 105 16.48 2.60 -6.96
CA SER A 105 16.27 1.65 -8.04
C SER A 105 16.40 2.31 -9.41
N ALA A 106 15.81 3.48 -9.62
CA ALA A 106 15.91 4.20 -10.89
C ALA A 106 17.34 4.58 -11.24
N VAL A 107 18.11 5.07 -10.26
CA VAL A 107 19.54 5.39 -10.42
C VAL A 107 20.34 4.12 -10.73
N LEU A 108 20.13 3.03 -9.97
CA LEU A 108 20.86 1.77 -10.17
C LEU A 108 20.49 1.08 -11.49
N ALA A 109 19.24 1.20 -11.97
CA ALA A 109 18.84 0.68 -13.27
C ALA A 109 19.58 1.38 -14.41
N ALA A 110 19.61 2.72 -14.37
CA ALA A 110 20.33 3.50 -15.38
C ALA A 110 21.84 3.34 -15.28
N TYR A 111 22.41 3.31 -14.07
CA TYR A 111 23.83 2.98 -13.87
C TYR A 111 24.17 1.57 -14.35
N GLY A 112 23.36 0.58 -13.98
CA GLY A 112 23.57 -0.83 -14.36
C GLY A 112 23.44 -1.07 -15.85
N SER A 113 22.74 -0.21 -16.61
CA SER A 113 22.56 -0.34 -18.06
C SER A 113 23.89 -0.28 -18.83
N GLN A 114 24.90 0.39 -18.28
CA GLN A 114 26.27 0.42 -18.85
C GLN A 114 26.90 -0.99 -18.92
N TYR A 115 26.37 -1.94 -18.14
CA TYR A 115 26.84 -3.33 -18.08
C TYR A 115 25.84 -4.31 -18.74
N GLY A 116 24.83 -3.78 -19.44
CA GLY A 116 23.83 -4.55 -20.20
C GLY A 116 22.49 -4.68 -19.50
N SER A 117 21.48 -5.16 -20.25
CA SER A 117 20.09 -5.25 -19.81
C SER A 117 19.88 -6.09 -18.54
N VAL A 118 20.64 -7.19 -18.39
CA VAL A 118 20.51 -8.08 -17.23
C VAL A 118 20.92 -7.34 -15.95
N VAL A 119 22.02 -6.60 -15.98
CA VAL A 119 22.50 -5.82 -14.82
C VAL A 119 21.53 -4.67 -14.52
N ALA A 120 21.03 -3.99 -15.55
CA ALA A 120 20.05 -2.92 -15.42
C ALA A 120 18.78 -3.36 -14.67
N VAL A 121 18.40 -4.62 -14.80
CA VAL A 121 17.21 -5.19 -14.11
C VAL A 121 17.58 -5.81 -12.76
N ALA A 122 18.62 -6.64 -12.73
CA ALA A 122 18.95 -7.45 -11.55
C ALA A 122 19.51 -6.61 -10.41
N LEU A 123 20.38 -5.63 -10.69
CA LEU A 123 21.04 -4.80 -9.67
C LEU A 123 20.02 -4.02 -8.80
N PRO A 124 19.10 -3.22 -9.38
CA PRO A 124 18.13 -2.50 -8.57
C PRO A 124 17.19 -3.41 -7.78
N LEU A 125 16.72 -4.51 -8.36
CA LEU A 125 15.84 -5.46 -7.67
C LEU A 125 16.57 -6.16 -6.52
N PHE A 126 17.83 -6.56 -6.73
CA PHE A 126 18.64 -7.17 -5.68
C PHE A 126 18.88 -6.22 -4.52
N VAL A 127 19.31 -4.98 -4.79
CA VAL A 127 19.59 -3.99 -3.74
C VAL A 127 18.33 -3.60 -2.98
N CYS A 128 17.23 -3.32 -3.67
CA CYS A 128 15.97 -2.96 -3.02
C CYS A 128 15.37 -4.14 -2.25
N GLY A 129 15.47 -5.36 -2.79
CA GLY A 129 15.07 -6.58 -2.09
C GLY A 129 15.91 -6.82 -0.84
N LEU A 130 17.23 -6.61 -0.89
CA LEU A 130 18.13 -6.73 0.25
C LEU A 130 17.80 -5.73 1.37
N ILE A 131 17.51 -4.47 1.00
CA ILE A 131 17.09 -3.45 1.97
C ILE A 131 15.73 -3.81 2.58
N GLY A 132 14.76 -4.24 1.76
CA GLY A 132 13.47 -4.74 2.26
C GLY A 132 13.62 -5.95 3.18
N LEU A 133 14.50 -6.89 2.84
CA LEU A 133 14.84 -8.03 3.69
C LEU A 133 15.42 -7.57 5.02
N LEU A 134 16.37 -6.63 5.00
CA LEU A 134 16.99 -6.04 6.19
C LEU A 134 15.92 -5.39 7.09
N ASN A 135 15.04 -4.56 6.51
CA ASN A 135 13.91 -3.97 7.23
C ASN A 135 13.09 -5.06 7.92
N GLY A 136 12.70 -6.09 7.18
CA GLY A 136 11.91 -7.20 7.71
C GLY A 136 12.61 -7.95 8.84
N VAL A 137 13.91 -8.20 8.73
CA VAL A 137 14.70 -8.89 9.78
C VAL A 137 14.80 -8.02 11.03
N LEU A 138 15.12 -6.74 10.92
CA LEU A 138 15.23 -5.83 12.05
C LEU A 138 13.88 -5.68 12.78
N ILE A 139 12.79 -5.55 12.04
CA ILE A 139 11.45 -5.41 12.62
C ILE A 139 10.98 -6.72 13.26
N ALA A 140 11.16 -7.86 12.57
CA ALA A 140 10.58 -9.12 13.00
C ALA A 140 11.42 -9.85 14.04
N ARG A 141 12.76 -9.81 13.94
CA ARG A 141 13.66 -10.56 14.84
C ARG A 141 14.27 -9.68 15.93
N ALA A 142 14.75 -8.47 15.57
CA ALA A 142 15.26 -7.54 16.56
C ALA A 142 14.13 -6.76 17.28
N ARG A 143 12.86 -6.97 16.89
CA ARG A 143 11.66 -6.35 17.48
C ARG A 143 11.71 -4.82 17.51
N MET A 144 12.38 -4.23 16.53
CA MET A 144 12.45 -2.78 16.40
C MET A 144 11.13 -2.23 15.84
N ALA A 145 10.78 -1.00 16.21
CA ALA A 145 9.61 -0.32 15.68
C ALA A 145 9.74 -0.12 14.17
N ALA A 146 8.74 -0.55 13.40
CA ALA A 146 8.73 -0.49 11.93
C ALA A 146 9.00 0.93 11.42
N PHE A 147 8.36 1.93 12.03
CA PHE A 147 8.55 3.33 11.68
C PHE A 147 10.02 3.77 11.79
N ILE A 148 10.73 3.40 12.89
CA ILE A 148 12.13 3.80 13.09
C ILE A 148 13.05 3.13 12.05
N VAL A 149 12.87 1.83 11.82
CA VAL A 149 13.69 1.08 10.86
C VAL A 149 13.49 1.62 9.45
N THR A 150 12.23 1.78 9.02
CA THR A 150 11.94 2.22 7.65
C THR A 150 12.26 3.70 7.42
N LEU A 151 12.19 4.54 8.45
CA LEU A 151 12.69 5.92 8.38
C LEU A 151 14.22 5.97 8.24
N ALA A 152 14.94 5.15 8.99
CA ALA A 152 16.40 5.06 8.86
C ALA A 152 16.80 4.57 7.46
N THR A 153 16.11 3.56 6.93
CA THR A 153 16.39 3.05 5.59
C THR A 153 15.90 4.00 4.48
N LEU A 154 14.88 4.81 4.72
CA LEU A 154 14.51 5.93 3.83
C LEU A 154 15.70 6.88 3.65
N LEU A 155 16.30 7.32 4.75
CA LEU A 155 17.46 8.21 4.71
C LEU A 155 18.67 7.52 4.09
N PHE A 156 18.93 6.27 4.44
CA PHE A 156 20.02 5.47 3.88
C PHE A 156 19.87 5.30 2.37
N ALA A 157 18.71 4.84 1.89
CA ALA A 157 18.48 4.61 0.46
C ALA A 157 18.51 5.91 -0.33
N ARG A 158 17.98 7.00 0.23
CA ARG A 158 18.05 8.34 -0.37
C ARG A 158 19.49 8.83 -0.46
N GLY A 159 20.24 8.73 0.63
CA GLY A 159 21.66 9.08 0.66
C GLY A 159 22.49 8.26 -0.33
N LEU A 160 22.23 6.96 -0.44
CA LEU A 160 22.89 6.09 -1.41
C LEU A 160 22.54 6.46 -2.86
N ALA A 161 21.30 6.82 -3.15
CA ALA A 161 20.91 7.31 -4.47
C ALA A 161 21.66 8.60 -4.85
N PHE A 162 21.80 9.53 -3.91
CA PHE A 162 22.60 10.74 -4.11
C PHE A 162 24.09 10.43 -4.24
N ALA A 163 24.67 9.56 -3.41
CA ALA A 163 26.07 9.21 -3.47
C ALA A 163 26.45 8.58 -4.82
N VAL A 164 25.60 7.68 -5.36
CA VAL A 164 25.82 7.08 -6.69
C VAL A 164 25.69 8.11 -7.81
N SER A 165 24.81 9.12 -7.65
CA SER A 165 24.55 10.15 -8.66
C SER A 165 25.35 11.45 -8.47
N ASP A 166 26.48 11.39 -7.77
CA ASP A 166 27.34 12.56 -7.54
C ASP A 166 26.52 13.72 -6.94
N GLU A 167 25.97 13.51 -5.75
CA GLU A 167 25.07 14.45 -5.04
C GLU A 167 23.83 14.87 -5.85
N GLY A 168 23.43 14.05 -6.83
CA GLY A 168 22.32 14.35 -7.73
C GLY A 168 22.70 15.17 -8.96
N ASN A 169 23.97 15.57 -9.10
CA ASN A 169 24.46 16.32 -10.26
C ASN A 169 24.55 15.45 -11.51
N ARG A 170 24.74 14.15 -11.36
CA ARG A 170 24.85 13.20 -12.47
C ARG A 170 23.54 12.46 -12.69
N ILE A 171 22.90 12.72 -13.83
CA ILE A 171 21.77 11.93 -14.31
C ILE A 171 22.35 10.81 -15.18
N PHE A 172 22.17 9.56 -14.75
CA PHE A 172 22.50 8.41 -15.58
C PHE A 172 21.39 8.21 -16.61
N HIS A 173 21.79 7.99 -17.86
CA HIS A 173 20.88 7.59 -18.93
C HIS A 173 20.99 6.09 -19.15
N ILE A 174 19.86 5.45 -19.50
CA ILE A 174 19.89 4.06 -19.94
C ILE A 174 20.57 4.01 -21.31
N GLU A 175 21.50 3.09 -21.46
CA GLU A 175 22.23 2.90 -22.72
C GLU A 175 21.27 2.62 -23.89
N PRO A 176 21.43 3.32 -25.02
CA PRO A 176 20.58 3.12 -26.19
C PRO A 176 20.63 1.68 -26.72
N GLY A 177 19.49 1.18 -27.21
CA GLY A 177 19.40 -0.14 -27.85
C GLY A 177 19.25 -1.31 -26.85
N LEU A 178 19.16 -1.05 -25.56
CA LEU A 178 18.89 -2.11 -24.59
C LEU A 178 17.40 -2.41 -24.47
N ASP A 179 17.08 -3.72 -24.35
CA ASP A 179 15.70 -4.20 -24.18
C ASP A 179 15.02 -3.69 -22.91
N VAL A 180 15.78 -3.21 -21.92
CA VAL A 180 15.24 -2.70 -20.67
C VAL A 180 14.31 -1.50 -20.89
N THR A 181 14.57 -0.65 -21.91
CA THR A 181 13.69 0.47 -22.24
C THR A 181 12.31 0.00 -22.70
N ALA A 182 12.22 -1.19 -23.30
CA ALA A 182 10.95 -1.77 -23.68
C ALA A 182 10.03 -2.04 -22.48
N LEU A 183 10.58 -2.29 -21.29
CA LEU A 183 9.79 -2.46 -20.06
C LEU A 183 9.02 -1.20 -19.68
N GLY A 184 9.58 -0.01 -19.97
CA GLY A 184 8.95 1.27 -19.64
C GLY A 184 8.18 1.89 -20.81
N GLN A 185 8.64 1.68 -22.05
CA GLN A 185 8.13 2.35 -23.25
C GLN A 185 7.37 1.42 -24.20
N GLY A 186 7.55 0.11 -24.05
CA GLY A 186 6.87 -0.88 -24.90
C GLY A 186 5.37 -0.96 -24.61
N SER A 187 4.65 -1.54 -25.56
CA SER A 187 3.21 -1.79 -25.44
C SER A 187 2.85 -3.19 -25.89
N LEU A 188 1.83 -3.75 -25.25
CA LEU A 188 1.18 -5.01 -25.62
C LEU A 188 -0.28 -4.73 -25.95
N LEU A 189 -0.70 -5.01 -27.19
CA LEU A 189 -2.07 -4.74 -27.66
C LEU A 189 -2.52 -3.28 -27.45
N GLY A 190 -1.60 -2.31 -27.60
CA GLY A 190 -1.87 -0.89 -27.39
C GLY A 190 -1.85 -0.43 -25.91
N ILE A 191 -1.67 -1.35 -24.96
CA ILE A 191 -1.53 -1.02 -23.52
C ILE A 191 -0.05 -0.98 -23.17
N ARG A 192 0.39 0.08 -22.50
CA ARG A 192 1.80 0.24 -22.08
C ARG A 192 2.23 -0.87 -21.09
N LEU A 193 3.43 -1.42 -21.26
CA LEU A 193 3.91 -2.53 -20.45
C LEU A 193 3.91 -2.26 -18.93
N PRO A 194 4.21 -1.08 -18.42
CA PRO A 194 4.07 -0.79 -16.98
C PRO A 194 2.65 -1.06 -16.44
N VAL A 195 1.61 -0.79 -17.24
CA VAL A 195 0.21 -1.07 -16.86
C VAL A 195 -0.04 -2.57 -16.80
N VAL A 196 0.46 -3.33 -17.79
CA VAL A 196 0.33 -4.79 -17.82
C VAL A 196 1.04 -5.42 -16.63
N ILE A 197 2.27 -4.97 -16.34
CA ILE A 197 3.06 -5.45 -15.20
C ILE A 197 2.34 -5.14 -13.87
N ALA A 198 1.84 -3.91 -13.71
CA ALA A 198 1.08 -3.53 -12.53
C ALA A 198 -0.19 -4.38 -12.38
N ALA A 199 -0.94 -4.61 -13.46
CA ALA A 199 -2.14 -5.46 -13.44
C ALA A 199 -1.81 -6.89 -12.99
N MET A 200 -0.70 -7.47 -13.47
CA MET A 200 -0.24 -8.79 -13.01
C MET A 200 0.12 -8.80 -11.54
N VAL A 201 0.80 -7.74 -11.04
CA VAL A 201 1.15 -7.62 -9.62
C VAL A 201 -0.09 -7.43 -8.76
N PHE A 202 -1.06 -6.62 -9.19
CA PHE A 202 -2.35 -6.50 -8.50
C PHE A 202 -3.10 -7.83 -8.43
N LEU A 203 -3.14 -8.59 -9.53
CA LEU A 203 -3.75 -9.92 -9.56
C LEU A 203 -3.03 -10.90 -8.63
N ALA A 204 -1.69 -10.95 -8.69
CA ALA A 204 -0.88 -11.79 -7.81
C ALA A 204 -1.06 -11.40 -6.34
N GLY A 205 -1.06 -10.10 -6.03
CA GLY A 205 -1.32 -9.58 -4.70
C GLY A 205 -2.72 -9.93 -4.19
N TRP A 206 -3.73 -9.80 -5.04
CA TRP A 206 -5.10 -10.20 -4.70
C TRP A 206 -5.20 -11.71 -4.41
N LEU A 207 -4.62 -12.55 -5.26
CA LEU A 207 -4.57 -14.00 -5.03
C LEU A 207 -3.80 -14.33 -3.74
N ALA A 208 -2.64 -13.71 -3.54
CA ALA A 208 -1.83 -13.90 -2.34
C ALA A 208 -2.59 -13.50 -1.05
N LEU A 209 -3.30 -12.38 -1.07
CA LEU A 209 -4.03 -11.92 0.10
C LEU A 209 -5.29 -12.75 0.38
N THR A 210 -6.06 -13.12 -0.67
CA THR A 210 -7.40 -13.72 -0.50
C THR A 210 -7.42 -15.24 -0.58
N ARG A 211 -6.45 -15.87 -1.26
CA ARG A 211 -6.47 -17.31 -1.57
C ARG A 211 -5.29 -18.08 -0.97
N SER A 212 -4.34 -17.42 -0.28
CA SER A 212 -3.19 -18.09 0.29
C SER A 212 -3.19 -18.11 1.82
N ARG A 213 -2.49 -19.10 2.40
CA ARG A 213 -2.20 -19.16 3.85
C ARG A 213 -1.39 -17.96 4.32
N TYR A 214 -0.59 -17.37 3.43
CA TYR A 214 0.19 -16.18 3.71
C TYR A 214 -0.71 -14.98 3.97
N GLY A 215 -1.71 -14.73 3.11
CA GLY A 215 -2.66 -13.62 3.29
C GLY A 215 -3.47 -13.76 4.59
N THR A 216 -3.93 -14.97 4.90
CA THR A 216 -4.60 -15.25 6.19
C THR A 216 -3.68 -14.96 7.38
N ALA A 217 -2.40 -15.35 7.30
CA ALA A 217 -1.42 -15.07 8.36
C ALA A 217 -1.13 -13.56 8.50
N VAL A 218 -0.99 -12.82 7.40
CA VAL A 218 -0.81 -11.36 7.41
C VAL A 218 -1.99 -10.68 8.11
N THR A 219 -3.21 -11.03 7.75
CA THR A 219 -4.45 -10.48 8.35
C THR A 219 -4.55 -10.81 9.84
N ALA A 220 -4.25 -12.06 10.23
CA ALA A 220 -4.29 -12.49 11.62
C ALA A 220 -3.24 -11.75 12.49
N ILE A 221 -2.00 -11.62 11.99
CA ILE A 221 -0.92 -10.92 12.68
C ILE A 221 -1.26 -9.45 12.89
N GLY A 222 -1.77 -8.79 11.86
CA GLY A 222 -2.14 -7.38 11.96
C GLY A 222 -3.38 -7.14 12.83
N GLY A 223 -4.28 -8.12 12.95
CA GLY A 223 -5.43 -8.03 13.84
C GLY A 223 -5.04 -8.15 15.32
N ASN A 224 -4.22 -9.15 15.65
CA ASN A 224 -3.66 -9.32 17.00
C ASN A 224 -2.43 -10.24 16.93
N GLU A 225 -1.24 -9.65 17.06
CA GLU A 225 0.03 -10.37 16.96
C GLU A 225 0.19 -11.41 18.08
N ASP A 226 -0.25 -11.10 19.31
CA ASP A 226 -0.09 -12.03 20.44
C ASP A 226 -1.02 -13.23 20.29
N ALA A 227 -2.25 -13.04 19.86
CA ALA A 227 -3.17 -14.14 19.53
C ALA A 227 -2.62 -14.99 18.37
N ALA A 228 -2.09 -14.36 17.32
CA ALA A 228 -1.46 -15.05 16.20
C ALA A 228 -0.26 -15.90 16.64
N ARG A 229 0.54 -15.40 17.61
CA ARG A 229 1.66 -16.14 18.23
C ARG A 229 1.18 -17.34 19.00
N LEU A 230 0.12 -17.21 19.79
CA LEU A 230 -0.46 -18.34 20.54
C LEU A 230 -1.03 -19.41 19.60
N MET A 231 -1.53 -19.04 18.43
CA MET A 231 -1.96 -19.98 17.39
C MET A 231 -0.81 -20.63 16.61
N GLY A 232 0.47 -20.33 16.94
CA GLY A 232 1.63 -20.92 16.31
C GLY A 232 1.99 -20.35 14.92
N LEU A 233 1.47 -19.19 14.54
CA LEU A 233 1.82 -18.58 13.26
C LEU A 233 3.28 -18.12 13.22
N PRO A 234 4.00 -18.31 12.09
CA PRO A 234 5.41 -17.95 11.94
C PRO A 234 5.59 -16.43 11.71
N ILE A 235 5.30 -15.62 12.74
CA ILE A 235 5.22 -14.15 12.67
C ILE A 235 6.47 -13.55 12.02
N ALA A 236 7.67 -13.99 12.46
CA ALA A 236 8.91 -13.43 11.94
C ALA A 236 9.05 -13.65 10.42
N ARG A 237 8.71 -14.85 9.92
CA ARG A 237 8.78 -15.16 8.49
C ARG A 237 7.79 -14.32 7.69
N VAL A 238 6.57 -14.19 8.19
CA VAL A 238 5.52 -13.40 7.53
C VAL A 238 5.93 -11.92 7.44
N LYS A 239 6.38 -11.32 8.56
CA LYS A 239 6.85 -9.92 8.57
C LYS A 239 8.05 -9.71 7.65
N VAL A 240 9.06 -10.58 7.69
CA VAL A 240 10.22 -10.49 6.79
C VAL A 240 9.78 -10.51 5.32
N THR A 241 8.87 -11.43 4.96
CA THR A 241 8.36 -11.52 3.58
C THR A 241 7.58 -10.26 3.16
N MET A 242 6.78 -9.65 4.07
CA MET A 242 6.07 -8.41 3.76
C MET A 242 7.02 -7.28 3.34
N TYR A 243 8.07 -7.03 4.13
CA TYR A 243 9.03 -5.97 3.83
C TYR A 243 9.93 -6.30 2.63
N LEU A 244 10.31 -7.58 2.44
CA LEU A 244 11.02 -8.02 1.24
C LEU A 244 10.20 -7.74 -0.02
N VAL A 245 8.91 -8.10 -0.03
CA VAL A 245 8.01 -7.85 -1.16
C VAL A 245 7.80 -6.35 -1.37
N SER A 246 7.66 -5.56 -0.29
CA SER A 246 7.56 -4.11 -0.36
C SER A 246 8.79 -3.49 -1.03
N GLY A 247 9.99 -3.89 -0.61
CA GLY A 247 11.25 -3.43 -1.21
C GLY A 247 11.41 -3.84 -2.68
N LEU A 248 11.06 -5.09 -3.03
CA LEU A 248 11.11 -5.57 -4.41
C LEU A 248 10.13 -4.81 -5.32
N LEU A 249 8.90 -4.54 -4.86
CA LEU A 249 7.91 -3.80 -5.63
C LEU A 249 8.27 -2.32 -5.77
N ALA A 250 8.86 -1.70 -4.74
CA ALA A 250 9.42 -0.36 -4.85
C ALA A 250 10.60 -0.32 -5.83
N GLY A 251 11.45 -1.34 -5.80
CA GLY A 251 12.54 -1.54 -6.77
C GLY A 251 12.02 -1.70 -8.20
N LEU A 252 11.00 -2.54 -8.40
CA LEU A 252 10.37 -2.72 -9.71
C LEU A 252 9.74 -1.41 -10.22
N ALA A 253 9.06 -0.66 -9.36
CA ALA A 253 8.50 0.63 -9.73
C ALA A 253 9.60 1.62 -10.19
N GLY A 254 10.72 1.71 -9.46
CA GLY A 254 11.85 2.57 -9.84
C GLY A 254 12.52 2.16 -11.15
N LEU A 255 12.72 0.86 -11.38
CA LEU A 255 13.19 0.31 -12.64
C LEU A 255 12.29 0.72 -13.81
N LEU A 256 10.97 0.58 -13.66
CA LEU A 256 10.00 0.94 -14.72
C LEU A 256 9.98 2.45 -14.97
N VAL A 257 10.13 3.28 -13.91
CA VAL A 257 10.24 4.74 -14.06
C VAL A 257 11.51 5.09 -14.84
N ALA A 258 12.65 4.50 -14.51
CA ALA A 258 13.89 4.71 -15.25
C ALA A 258 13.80 4.26 -16.72
N ALA A 259 13.22 3.07 -16.96
CA ALA A 259 12.96 2.55 -18.29
C ALA A 259 12.03 3.47 -19.11
N ARG A 260 11.01 4.06 -18.45
CA ARG A 260 10.06 4.98 -19.07
C ARG A 260 10.70 6.32 -19.47
N SER A 261 11.51 6.89 -18.59
CA SER A 261 12.19 8.19 -18.82
C SER A 261 13.56 8.05 -19.48
N SER A 262 14.03 6.83 -19.74
CA SER A 262 15.39 6.51 -20.18
C SER A 262 16.48 7.13 -19.31
N SER A 263 16.18 7.38 -18.03
CA SER A 263 17.10 8.05 -17.09
C SER A 263 16.81 7.69 -15.63
N GLY A 264 17.86 7.65 -14.82
CA GLY A 264 17.77 7.49 -13.37
C GLY A 264 18.03 8.81 -12.65
N GLN A 265 17.06 9.27 -11.88
CA GLN A 265 17.14 10.51 -11.11
C GLN A 265 16.99 10.22 -9.62
N SER A 266 17.89 10.75 -8.80
CA SER A 266 17.89 10.55 -7.33
C SER A 266 16.81 11.37 -6.61
N THR A 267 16.25 12.39 -7.26
CA THR A 267 15.27 13.32 -6.68
C THR A 267 13.82 12.85 -6.80
N ILE A 268 13.54 11.78 -7.56
CA ILE A 268 12.17 11.26 -7.71
C ILE A 268 11.68 10.53 -6.45
N GLY A 269 10.38 10.31 -6.37
CA GLY A 269 9.76 9.51 -5.30
C GLY A 269 9.72 10.19 -3.94
N VAL A 270 9.97 11.51 -3.85
CA VAL A 270 9.80 12.25 -2.60
C VAL A 270 8.32 12.35 -2.25
N GLY A 271 7.94 11.88 -1.05
CA GLY A 271 6.55 11.83 -0.59
C GLY A 271 5.72 10.71 -1.20
N LEU A 272 6.32 9.83 -2.03
CA LEU A 272 5.61 8.70 -2.63
C LEU A 272 5.13 7.71 -1.57
N GLU A 273 5.90 7.54 -0.48
CA GLU A 273 5.51 6.75 0.68
C GLU A 273 4.20 7.22 1.29
N LEU A 274 4.00 8.53 1.40
CA LEU A 274 2.76 9.12 1.92
C LEU A 274 1.61 8.95 0.92
N GLN A 275 1.87 9.08 -0.37
CA GLN A 275 0.87 8.83 -1.42
C GLN A 275 0.45 7.36 -1.45
N ALA A 276 1.39 6.42 -1.28
CA ALA A 276 1.09 4.99 -1.21
C ALA A 276 0.24 4.66 0.02
N ILE A 277 0.60 5.18 1.19
CA ILE A 277 -0.22 5.05 2.42
C ILE A 277 -1.62 5.62 2.17
N ALA A 278 -1.70 6.84 1.61
CA ALA A 278 -2.98 7.49 1.29
C ALA A 278 -3.85 6.61 0.38
N ALA A 279 -3.29 6.10 -0.73
CA ALA A 279 -4.01 5.23 -1.66
C ALA A 279 -4.56 3.98 -0.98
N VAL A 280 -3.75 3.33 -0.14
CA VAL A 280 -4.10 2.11 0.60
C VAL A 280 -5.20 2.39 1.63
N VAL A 281 -5.11 3.51 2.35
CA VAL A 281 -6.09 3.92 3.37
C VAL A 281 -7.40 4.36 2.73
N ILE A 282 -7.34 5.17 1.66
CA ILE A 282 -8.51 5.54 0.84
C ILE A 282 -9.21 4.30 0.31
N GLY A 283 -8.44 3.28 -0.08
CA GLY A 283 -8.93 1.97 -0.50
C GLY A 283 -9.60 1.14 0.61
N GLY A 284 -9.67 1.66 1.85
CA GLY A 284 -10.37 1.02 2.98
C GLY A 284 -9.51 0.08 3.81
N THR A 285 -8.19 0.08 3.64
CA THR A 285 -7.28 -0.66 4.52
C THR A 285 -7.12 0.09 5.84
N LEU A 286 -7.24 -0.62 6.96
CA LEU A 286 -7.12 -0.04 8.29
C LEU A 286 -5.64 0.18 8.67
N LEU A 287 -5.29 1.39 9.09
CA LEU A 287 -3.95 1.71 9.60
C LEU A 287 -3.59 0.93 10.87
N THR A 288 -4.58 0.45 11.62
CA THR A 288 -4.38 -0.41 12.78
C THR A 288 -4.01 -1.84 12.42
N GLY A 289 -4.07 -2.20 11.13
CA GLY A 289 -3.85 -3.57 10.64
C GLY A 289 -5.09 -4.46 10.70
N GLY A 290 -4.92 -5.70 10.29
CA GLY A 290 -5.93 -6.76 10.36
C GLY A 290 -7.02 -6.74 9.30
N ALA A 291 -7.18 -5.64 8.56
CA ALA A 291 -8.20 -5.56 7.50
C ALA A 291 -7.75 -4.65 6.34
N GLY A 292 -8.08 -5.06 5.13
CA GLY A 292 -7.80 -4.32 3.91
C GLY A 292 -8.06 -5.15 2.65
N SER A 293 -7.93 -4.52 1.48
CA SER A 293 -8.10 -5.22 0.21
C SER A 293 -7.26 -4.62 -0.91
N ILE A 294 -6.71 -5.49 -1.75
CA ILE A 294 -5.96 -5.09 -2.96
C ILE A 294 -6.87 -4.36 -3.97
N ALA A 295 -8.13 -4.79 -4.10
CA ALA A 295 -9.09 -4.10 -4.97
C ALA A 295 -9.39 -2.67 -4.49
N GLY A 296 -9.52 -2.48 -3.16
CA GLY A 296 -9.65 -1.15 -2.57
C GLY A 296 -8.41 -0.29 -2.83
N THR A 297 -7.21 -0.85 -2.64
CA THR A 297 -5.96 -0.16 -2.95
C THR A 297 -5.90 0.29 -4.42
N LEU A 298 -6.33 -0.55 -5.36
CA LEU A 298 -6.41 -0.17 -6.78
C LEU A 298 -7.32 1.05 -6.98
N ALA A 299 -8.51 1.04 -6.37
CA ALA A 299 -9.43 2.17 -6.45
C ALA A 299 -8.81 3.46 -5.86
N GLY A 300 -8.10 3.35 -4.73
CA GLY A 300 -7.40 4.49 -4.11
C GLY A 300 -6.26 5.03 -4.97
N VAL A 301 -5.46 4.15 -5.58
CA VAL A 301 -4.38 4.54 -6.52
C VAL A 301 -4.95 5.26 -7.73
N LEU A 302 -5.99 4.70 -8.36
CA LEU A 302 -6.65 5.33 -9.51
C LEU A 302 -7.24 6.68 -9.14
N LEU A 303 -7.90 6.77 -7.98
CA LEU A 303 -8.50 8.03 -7.51
C LEU A 303 -7.46 9.14 -7.34
N LEU A 304 -6.33 8.86 -6.69
CA LEU A 304 -5.25 9.84 -6.52
C LEU A 304 -4.69 10.30 -7.88
N ASN A 305 -4.47 9.37 -8.81
CA ASN A 305 -3.94 9.71 -10.13
C ASN A 305 -4.96 10.44 -11.00
N VAL A 306 -6.25 10.13 -10.90
CA VAL A 306 -7.33 10.92 -11.57
C VAL A 306 -7.35 12.33 -11.02
N ILE A 307 -7.26 12.52 -9.69
CA ILE A 307 -7.18 13.86 -9.09
C ILE A 307 -5.96 14.63 -9.60
N ASN A 308 -4.78 13.99 -9.61
CA ASN A 308 -3.55 14.60 -10.14
C ASN A 308 -3.69 14.97 -11.61
N ASN A 309 -4.32 14.10 -12.42
CA ASN A 309 -4.59 14.38 -13.83
C ASN A 309 -5.53 15.56 -14.00
N VAL A 310 -6.62 15.64 -13.23
CA VAL A 310 -7.57 16.76 -13.22
C VAL A 310 -6.86 18.08 -12.88
N ILE A 311 -6.02 18.08 -11.83
CA ILE A 311 -5.25 19.27 -11.45
C ILE A 311 -4.32 19.72 -12.59
N ASN A 312 -3.66 18.77 -13.26
CA ASN A 312 -2.81 19.07 -14.42
C ASN A 312 -3.60 19.67 -15.59
N GLN A 313 -4.84 19.23 -15.79
CA GLN A 313 -5.68 19.79 -16.87
C GLN A 313 -6.18 21.21 -16.61
N VAL A 314 -6.26 21.64 -15.36
CA VAL A 314 -6.52 23.05 -15.01
C VAL A 314 -5.41 23.96 -15.54
N GLY A 315 -4.17 23.45 -15.70
CA GLY A 315 -3.07 24.11 -16.42
C GLY A 315 -2.41 25.29 -15.70
N THR A 316 -3.05 25.85 -14.68
CA THR A 316 -2.56 26.99 -13.89
C THR A 316 -1.97 26.58 -12.54
N LEU A 317 -2.15 25.31 -12.17
CA LEU A 317 -1.77 24.78 -10.86
C LEU A 317 -0.43 24.04 -10.93
N SER A 318 0.49 24.40 -10.02
CA SER A 318 1.82 23.77 -9.94
C SER A 318 1.75 22.37 -9.34
N SER A 319 2.84 21.59 -9.52
CA SER A 319 3.02 20.29 -8.85
C SER A 319 2.94 20.38 -7.32
N TYR A 320 3.27 21.53 -6.74
CA TYR A 320 3.12 21.80 -5.31
C TYR A 320 1.65 21.83 -4.88
N THR A 321 0.77 22.35 -5.73
CA THR A 321 -0.68 22.36 -5.49
C THR A 321 -1.24 20.93 -5.43
N GLN A 322 -0.70 20.01 -6.24
CA GLN A 322 -1.08 18.61 -6.20
C GLN A 322 -0.79 17.99 -4.83
N GLN A 323 0.38 18.29 -4.24
CA GLN A 323 0.74 17.80 -2.91
C GLN A 323 -0.19 18.35 -1.82
N VAL A 324 -0.55 19.64 -1.90
CA VAL A 324 -1.50 20.25 -0.96
C VAL A 324 -2.87 19.58 -1.06
N VAL A 325 -3.40 19.41 -2.27
CA VAL A 325 -4.69 18.75 -2.49
C VAL A 325 -4.67 17.31 -2.01
N SER A 326 -3.61 16.55 -2.30
CA SER A 326 -3.44 15.17 -1.84
C SER A 326 -3.39 15.09 -0.31
N GLY A 327 -2.70 16.03 0.35
CA GLY A 327 -2.62 16.11 1.81
C GLY A 327 -3.98 16.42 2.45
N ILE A 328 -4.72 17.40 1.93
CA ILE A 328 -6.08 17.73 2.39
C ILE A 328 -7.01 16.53 2.19
N PHE A 329 -6.94 15.90 1.02
CA PHE A 329 -7.78 14.74 0.71
C PHE A 329 -7.52 13.58 1.67
N LEU A 330 -6.25 13.29 1.99
CA LEU A 330 -5.88 12.28 2.98
C LEU A 330 -6.50 12.57 4.35
N ILE A 331 -6.40 13.81 4.83
CA ILE A 331 -6.98 14.23 6.11
C ILE A 331 -8.49 13.98 6.11
N VAL A 332 -9.19 14.44 5.06
CA VAL A 332 -10.63 14.27 4.92
C VAL A 332 -11.03 12.80 4.94
N VAL A 333 -10.33 11.94 4.19
CA VAL A 333 -10.62 10.51 4.14
C VAL A 333 -10.38 9.84 5.50
N VAL A 334 -9.27 10.17 6.18
CA VAL A 334 -8.97 9.61 7.52
C VAL A 334 -10.04 10.05 8.53
N LEU A 335 -10.50 11.30 8.49
CA LEU A 335 -11.57 11.79 9.35
C LEU A 335 -12.89 11.06 9.09
N ILE A 336 -13.26 10.87 7.81
CA ILE A 336 -14.47 10.12 7.42
C ILE A 336 -14.36 8.67 7.89
N GLN A 337 -13.24 8.00 7.67
CA GLN A 337 -13.02 6.63 8.13
C GLN A 337 -13.14 6.52 9.66
N ARG A 338 -12.56 7.46 10.39
CA ARG A 338 -12.65 7.49 11.87
C ARG A 338 -14.09 7.68 12.34
N TYR A 339 -14.85 8.53 11.67
CA TYR A 339 -16.26 8.77 12.01
C TYR A 339 -17.10 7.50 11.77
N LEU A 340 -16.99 6.88 10.59
CA LEU A 340 -17.68 5.66 10.24
C LEU A 340 -17.31 4.45 11.14
N SER A 341 -16.05 4.35 11.55
CA SER A 341 -15.57 3.27 12.43
C SER A 341 -16.03 3.42 13.88
N ARG A 342 -16.40 4.62 14.33
CA ARG A 342 -16.97 4.83 15.67
C ARG A 342 -18.40 4.30 15.82
N GLU A 343 -19.22 4.41 14.77
CA GLU A 343 -20.59 3.91 14.79
C GLU A 343 -20.71 2.37 14.87
N GLN A 344 -19.62 1.64 14.59
CA GLN A 344 -19.60 0.17 14.65
C GLN A 344 -19.19 -0.39 16.02
N ARG A 345 -18.75 0.46 16.95
CA ARG A 345 -18.37 0.05 18.31
C ARG A 345 -19.43 0.35 19.38
N LEU A 346 -20.54 0.96 18.98
CA LEU A 346 -21.74 1.18 19.78
C LEU A 346 -22.84 0.20 19.36
#